data_4fe4c06f36d4f1f32d9ca215669e81e3
#
_entry.id   4fe4c06f36d4f1f32d9ca215669e81e3
#
_cell.length_a   1.000
_cell.length_b   1.000
_cell.length_c   1.000
_cell.angle_alpha   90.00
_cell.angle_beta   90.00
_cell.angle_gamma   90.00
#
_symmetry.space_group_name_H-M   'P 1'
#
loop_
_entity.id
_entity.type
_entity.pdbx_description
1 polymer ?
#
loop_
_entity_poly.entity_id
_entity_poly.type
_entity_poly.pdbx_seq_one_letter_code
_entity_poly.pdbx_strand_id
1 'polypeptide(L)'
;MHGYSRFSGARSSGSPPSSPRFRHGRSKSAGWGNGFVGGGGGRGSKERTVEKLVFVFISAVFRRRGLLLFAPLLYISGMLLYMGSLSFDVVSIRNGVVVVHKRAPPGSVYRSPQVFQKLWPSMGIESNGSVNALRQSLGVDEKRRMIITFVRLFLLSVMTHDLDYLPSETVTKVTDFKAKTSGVLFRAWNLKEGQRWKPCANKSVPETELPVSNGFLIVEANGGLNQQRLSISDAVAVAGLLNATLFIPIFHFNSVWRDSSKFSDIFDEDFFISALGNRVHVARELPDDILQRFDNNISNIVNLRVKAWSSPTHYLQKVLPHLQEMGAVRIAPFSNRLAQIVPSKVQGLRCFANFGALRFSEPIRTLAESMVDRMVEYSSQSGGKYVSVHLRFEEDMVAFSCCEYDGGEEEKREMDIARERSWRGKFRRRNKVIRPGANRVNGKCPLTPLEVGMMLRGMGFDNTTSVYVAAGKIYRAEKFMAPLKQMFPRLQTKDTLATPEELAPFKGHSSRLAALDYTVCLHSEVFVTTQGGNFPHFLMGHRRYMYGGHAKTIKPDKRKLALLFDNPKISWEAFKQQMNDMLRHSDQKGVELKKPGGSLYNYPMPDCMCKQVEARNESINKWA
;
A
#
# COMPACT_ATOMS: atom_id res chain seq x y z
N MET A 1 -42.90 26.96 -19.10
CA MET A 1 -42.81 28.42 -19.27
C MET A 1 -41.78 28.95 -18.30
N HIS A 2 -40.69 29.51 -18.82
CA HIS A 2 -39.77 30.51 -18.30
C HIS A 2 -39.02 30.15 -17.00
N GLY A 3 -37.72 30.34 -16.89
CA GLY A 3 -36.76 31.02 -17.75
C GLY A 3 -35.32 30.75 -17.27
N TYR A 4 -34.44 30.73 -18.22
CA TYR A 4 -33.00 30.70 -18.06
C TYR A 4 -32.49 31.98 -17.38
N SER A 5 -31.60 31.87 -16.39
CA SER A 5 -30.64 32.93 -16.11
C SER A 5 -29.23 32.37 -16.08
N ARG A 6 -28.42 32.81 -17.04
CA ARG A 6 -26.97 32.64 -17.11
C ARG A 6 -26.34 33.46 -16.00
N PHE A 7 -25.42 32.85 -15.25
CA PHE A 7 -24.37 33.59 -14.57
C PHE A 7 -23.00 33.17 -15.10
N SER A 8 -22.33 34.14 -15.61
CA SER A 8 -21.00 34.13 -16.19
C SER A 8 -19.92 33.96 -15.13
N GLY A 9 -18.90 33.25 -15.52
CA GLY A 9 -17.74 32.76 -14.92
C GLY A 9 -16.86 33.66 -14.05
N ALA A 10 -16.21 32.99 -13.14
CA ALA A 10 -14.89 33.37 -12.68
C ALA A 10 -13.98 32.11 -12.72
N ARG A 11 -12.99 32.14 -13.59
CA ARG A 11 -11.93 31.12 -13.69
C ARG A 11 -11.06 31.20 -12.45
N SER A 12 -11.12 30.23 -11.58
CA SER A 12 -10.03 29.96 -10.65
C SER A 12 -9.29 28.69 -11.12
N SER A 13 -8.09 28.88 -11.61
CA SER A 13 -7.13 27.83 -11.97
C SER A 13 -6.57 27.21 -10.70
N GLY A 14 -7.24 26.22 -10.16
CA GLY A 14 -6.76 25.35 -9.08
C GLY A 14 -6.29 24.03 -9.65
N SER A 15 -4.99 23.82 -9.78
CA SER A 15 -4.41 22.54 -10.16
C SER A 15 -4.67 21.49 -9.07
N PRO A 16 -5.06 20.24 -9.41
CA PRO A 16 -5.21 19.19 -8.42
C PRO A 16 -3.87 18.81 -7.78
N PRO A 17 -3.85 18.45 -6.48
CA PRO A 17 -2.62 18.12 -5.77
C PRO A 17 -1.97 16.86 -6.33
N SER A 18 -0.71 16.98 -6.70
CA SER A 18 0.17 15.88 -7.09
C SER A 18 0.46 14.99 -5.89
N SER A 19 0.35 13.68 -6.08
CA SER A 19 0.82 12.68 -5.12
C SER A 19 2.28 12.93 -4.71
N PRO A 20 2.65 12.78 -3.43
CA PRO A 20 3.98 13.15 -2.97
C PRO A 20 5.06 12.25 -3.56
N ARG A 21 6.00 12.86 -4.27
CA ARG A 21 7.29 12.25 -4.58
C ARG A 21 8.16 12.31 -3.33
N PHE A 22 8.62 11.18 -2.86
CA PHE A 22 9.72 11.11 -1.90
C PHE A 22 10.98 11.76 -2.50
N ARG A 23 11.33 12.94 -2.04
CA ARG A 23 12.65 13.53 -2.23
C ARG A 23 13.43 13.32 -0.93
N HIS A 24 14.56 12.63 -1.01
CA HIS A 24 15.57 12.66 0.02
C HIS A 24 16.14 14.08 0.11
N GLY A 25 15.83 14.77 1.20
CA GLY A 25 16.43 16.06 1.53
C GLY A 25 17.84 15.87 2.06
N ARG A 26 18.81 16.46 1.39
CA ARG A 26 20.16 16.67 1.92
C ARG A 26 20.11 17.88 2.84
N SER A 27 20.44 17.70 4.10
CA SER A 27 20.65 18.78 5.06
C SER A 27 21.91 19.56 4.68
N LYS A 28 21.78 20.87 4.55
CA LYS A 28 22.91 21.81 4.53
C LYS A 28 23.11 22.32 5.96
N SER A 29 24.25 22.02 6.54
CA SER A 29 24.75 22.68 7.73
C SER A 29 25.33 24.05 7.36
N ALA A 30 24.91 25.08 8.08
CA ALA A 30 25.48 26.42 8.00
C ALA A 30 26.78 26.48 8.81
N GLY A 31 27.85 26.95 8.18
CA GLY A 31 29.10 27.30 8.85
C GLY A 31 29.32 28.77 8.81
N TRP A 32 29.71 29.29 9.92
CA TRP A 32 30.00 30.70 10.20
C TRP A 32 31.29 31.17 9.50
N GLY A 33 31.27 32.37 8.92
CA GLY A 33 32.43 33.03 8.41
C GLY A 33 33.04 34.00 9.42
N ASN A 34 34.34 34.20 9.33
CA ASN A 34 35.01 35.41 9.83
C ASN A 34 35.99 35.88 8.77
N GLY A 35 35.88 37.14 8.42
CA GLY A 35 36.73 37.80 7.46
C GLY A 35 38.04 38.30 8.06
N PHE A 36 39.04 38.50 7.19
CA PHE A 36 40.03 39.55 7.40
C PHE A 36 40.56 40.06 6.03
N VAL A 37 40.72 41.34 5.95
CA VAL A 37 41.16 42.19 4.85
C VAL A 37 42.68 42.19 4.76
N GLY A 38 43.26 42.30 3.56
CA GLY A 38 44.67 42.66 3.37
C GLY A 38 45.11 42.56 1.92
N GLY A 39 45.36 43.70 1.31
CA GLY A 39 45.69 43.85 -0.09
C GLY A 39 47.17 43.63 -0.46
N GLY A 40 47.48 43.68 -1.74
CA GLY A 40 48.86 43.82 -2.27
C GLY A 40 49.10 43.01 -3.52
N GLY A 41 49.33 43.71 -4.64
CA GLY A 41 49.50 43.13 -5.96
C GLY A 41 50.87 42.49 -6.22
N GLY A 42 50.97 41.76 -7.30
CA GLY A 42 52.21 41.21 -7.84
C GLY A 42 51.98 40.18 -8.94
N ARG A 43 52.21 40.60 -10.18
CA ARG A 43 52.30 39.69 -11.35
C ARG A 43 53.50 38.77 -11.19
N GLY A 44 53.33 37.47 -11.39
CA GLY A 44 54.42 36.53 -11.58
C GLY A 44 54.03 35.06 -11.46
N SER A 45 54.11 34.36 -12.60
CA SER A 45 54.33 32.93 -12.72
C SER A 45 53.18 31.97 -12.32
N LYS A 46 52.36 31.64 -13.31
CA LYS A 46 51.36 30.54 -13.25
C LYS A 46 51.99 29.13 -13.11
N GLU A 47 53.27 28.94 -13.44
CA GLU A 47 53.90 27.59 -13.36
C GLU A 47 54.27 27.16 -11.95
N ARG A 48 54.72 28.04 -11.07
CA ARG A 48 55.07 27.68 -9.70
C ARG A 48 53.86 27.35 -8.80
N THR A 49 52.69 27.73 -9.22
CA THR A 49 51.46 27.47 -8.45
C THR A 49 50.97 26.04 -8.67
N VAL A 50 51.13 25.49 -9.85
CA VAL A 50 50.72 24.11 -10.18
C VAL A 50 51.64 23.09 -9.49
N GLU A 51 52.95 23.31 -9.48
CA GLU A 51 53.90 22.41 -8.76
C GLU A 51 53.68 22.43 -7.26
N LYS A 52 53.40 23.57 -6.65
CA LYS A 52 53.05 23.65 -5.22
C LYS A 52 51.74 22.98 -4.92
N LEU A 53 50.74 23.09 -5.76
CA LEU A 53 49.45 22.38 -5.59
C LEU A 53 49.62 20.87 -5.75
N VAL A 54 50.42 20.39 -6.68
CA VAL A 54 50.72 18.97 -6.86
C VAL A 54 51.51 18.43 -5.66
N PHE A 55 52.48 19.17 -5.15
CA PHE A 55 53.25 18.76 -3.98
C PHE A 55 52.41 18.72 -2.68
N VAL A 56 51.52 19.70 -2.49
CA VAL A 56 50.55 19.71 -1.36
C VAL A 56 49.57 18.56 -1.48
N PHE A 57 49.12 18.25 -2.70
CA PHE A 57 48.21 17.15 -2.97
C PHE A 57 48.87 15.79 -2.66
N ILE A 58 50.11 15.58 -3.16
CA ILE A 58 50.88 14.36 -2.92
C ILE A 58 51.18 14.18 -1.43
N SER A 59 51.59 15.25 -0.73
CA SER A 59 51.89 15.18 0.71
C SER A 59 50.64 14.98 1.57
N ALA A 60 49.46 15.44 1.13
CA ALA A 60 48.19 15.19 1.81
C ALA A 60 47.70 13.75 1.63
N VAL A 61 47.98 13.15 0.47
CA VAL A 61 47.63 11.74 0.18
C VAL A 61 48.49 10.78 1.02
N PHE A 62 49.75 11.10 1.28
CA PHE A 62 50.66 10.24 2.07
C PHE A 62 50.52 10.39 3.58
N ARG A 63 49.83 11.40 4.11
CA ARG A 63 49.49 11.45 5.53
C ARG A 63 48.24 10.65 5.78
N ARG A 64 48.27 9.69 6.75
CA ARG A 64 47.16 8.81 7.12
C ARG A 64 45.80 9.53 7.30
N ARG A 65 45.80 10.82 7.66
CA ARG A 65 44.58 11.65 7.74
C ARG A 65 44.07 12.13 6.38
N GLY A 66 44.90 12.26 5.36
CA GLY A 66 44.51 12.64 4.00
C GLY A 66 43.71 11.52 3.31
N LEU A 67 44.05 10.25 3.54
CA LEU A 67 43.35 9.11 3.00
C LEU A 67 41.87 9.06 3.39
N LEU A 68 41.55 9.46 4.64
CA LEU A 68 40.16 9.53 5.13
C LEU A 68 39.38 10.70 4.52
N LEU A 69 40.03 11.79 4.13
CA LEU A 69 39.38 12.91 3.45
C LEU A 69 39.11 12.66 1.97
N PHE A 70 39.98 11.88 1.31
CA PHE A 70 39.87 11.56 -0.12
C PHE A 70 39.11 10.27 -0.41
N ALA A 71 38.91 9.38 0.59
CA ALA A 71 38.14 8.15 0.44
C ALA A 71 36.69 8.40 -0.08
N PRO A 72 35.94 9.41 0.39
CA PRO A 72 34.62 9.70 -0.15
C PRO A 72 34.67 10.21 -1.61
N LEU A 73 35.70 10.99 -1.96
CA LEU A 73 35.89 11.51 -3.34
C LEU A 73 36.29 10.40 -4.32
N LEU A 74 37.15 9.48 -3.89
CA LEU A 74 37.52 8.28 -4.66
C LEU A 74 36.33 7.32 -4.79
N TYR A 75 35.53 7.19 -3.74
CA TYR A 75 34.29 6.39 -3.79
C TYR A 75 33.27 7.00 -4.75
N ILE A 76 33.07 8.34 -4.71
CA ILE A 76 32.15 9.05 -5.60
C ILE A 76 32.64 8.99 -7.04
N SER A 77 33.94 9.18 -7.32
CA SER A 77 34.47 9.09 -8.66
C SER A 77 34.50 7.63 -9.17
N GLY A 78 34.78 6.66 -8.34
CA GLY A 78 34.64 5.24 -8.66
C GLY A 78 33.18 4.86 -8.96
N MET A 79 32.25 5.39 -8.19
CA MET A 79 30.82 5.19 -8.41
C MET A 79 30.31 5.89 -9.68
N LEU A 80 30.85 7.08 -10.01
CA LEU A 80 30.56 7.78 -11.26
C LEU A 80 31.15 7.06 -12.48
N LEU A 81 32.37 6.51 -12.37
CA LEU A 81 33.00 5.69 -13.41
C LEU A 81 32.24 4.35 -13.57
N TYR A 82 31.83 3.72 -12.47
CA TYR A 82 31.03 2.50 -12.53
C TYR A 82 29.63 2.74 -13.12
N MET A 83 28.99 3.84 -12.76
CA MET A 83 27.71 4.24 -13.36
C MET A 83 27.89 4.69 -14.81
N GLY A 84 29.00 5.32 -15.15
CA GLY A 84 29.38 5.67 -16.52
C GLY A 84 29.64 4.45 -17.40
N SER A 85 30.34 3.44 -16.86
CA SER A 85 30.62 2.18 -17.60
C SER A 85 29.36 1.34 -17.89
N LEU A 86 28.29 1.52 -17.09
CA LEU A 86 26.98 0.90 -17.37
C LEU A 86 26.16 1.67 -18.42
N SER A 87 26.61 2.83 -18.86
CA SER A 87 25.88 3.73 -19.77
C SER A 87 26.54 3.91 -21.15
N PHE A 88 27.72 3.33 -21.38
CA PHE A 88 28.38 3.45 -22.68
C PHE A 88 27.98 2.31 -23.62
N ASP A 89 27.11 2.62 -24.58
CA ASP A 89 27.02 1.87 -25.82
C ASP A 89 28.34 2.04 -26.58
N VAL A 90 28.92 0.93 -27.02
CA VAL A 90 30.17 0.89 -27.77
C VAL A 90 30.03 1.73 -29.04
N VAL A 91 30.70 2.86 -29.10
CA VAL A 91 30.80 3.69 -30.30
C VAL A 91 31.82 3.08 -31.25
N SER A 92 31.39 2.49 -32.33
CA SER A 92 32.26 2.04 -33.41
C SER A 92 32.57 3.21 -34.33
N ILE A 93 33.82 3.63 -34.37
CA ILE A 93 34.28 4.66 -35.29
C ILE A 93 34.74 3.99 -36.59
N ARG A 94 34.00 4.19 -37.68
CA ARG A 94 34.40 3.83 -39.04
C ARG A 94 34.34 5.10 -39.89
N ASN A 95 35.51 5.48 -40.47
CA ASN A 95 35.67 6.55 -41.45
C ASN A 95 35.26 7.99 -41.03
N GLY A 96 35.68 8.45 -39.83
CA GLY A 96 35.57 9.87 -39.46
C GLY A 96 34.15 10.44 -39.30
N VAL A 97 33.10 9.61 -39.44
CA VAL A 97 31.72 9.99 -39.23
C VAL A 97 31.23 9.28 -37.97
N VAL A 98 30.89 10.04 -36.94
CA VAL A 98 30.25 9.54 -35.74
C VAL A 98 28.81 9.19 -36.11
N VAL A 99 28.55 7.95 -36.51
CA VAL A 99 27.19 7.44 -36.67
C VAL A 99 26.72 7.01 -35.30
N VAL A 100 26.04 7.92 -34.62
CA VAL A 100 25.24 7.57 -33.42
C VAL A 100 24.10 6.71 -33.93
N HIS A 101 24.26 5.39 -33.92
CA HIS A 101 23.13 4.49 -34.01
C HIS A 101 22.29 4.69 -32.76
N LYS A 102 21.36 5.63 -32.82
CA LYS A 102 20.16 5.54 -31.99
C LYS A 102 19.48 4.23 -32.40
N ARG A 103 19.85 3.12 -31.78
CA ARG A 103 18.93 2.00 -31.74
C ARG A 103 17.65 2.57 -31.13
N ALA A 104 16.60 2.72 -31.95
CA ALA A 104 15.28 2.88 -31.44
C ALA A 104 15.13 1.79 -30.35
N PRO A 105 14.68 2.12 -29.14
CA PRO A 105 14.41 1.09 -28.14
C PRO A 105 13.55 0.06 -28.85
N PRO A 106 13.84 -1.26 -28.75
CA PRO A 106 12.99 -2.28 -29.31
C PRO A 106 11.58 -1.97 -28.82
N GLY A 107 10.61 -1.89 -29.75
CA GLY A 107 9.24 -1.59 -29.39
C GLY A 107 8.86 -2.50 -28.23
N SER A 108 8.18 -2.00 -27.24
CA SER A 108 7.89 -2.58 -25.93
C SER A 108 9.02 -3.44 -25.31
N VAL A 109 9.55 -3.03 -24.18
CA VAL A 109 10.46 -3.87 -23.36
C VAL A 109 9.69 -5.03 -22.72
N TYR A 110 8.34 -4.97 -22.75
CA TYR A 110 7.44 -5.97 -22.20
C TYR A 110 7.50 -7.29 -22.96
N ARG A 111 8.09 -8.32 -22.35
CA ARG A 111 8.27 -9.66 -22.92
C ARG A 111 7.59 -10.76 -22.11
N SER A 112 6.79 -10.40 -21.13
CA SER A 112 6.12 -11.36 -20.25
C SER A 112 5.32 -12.42 -20.97
N PRO A 113 4.59 -12.16 -22.10
CA PRO A 113 3.91 -13.20 -22.85
C PRO A 113 4.85 -14.26 -23.44
N GLN A 114 6.00 -13.86 -23.99
CA GLN A 114 7.00 -14.79 -24.54
C GLN A 114 7.62 -15.65 -23.44
N VAL A 115 7.92 -15.04 -22.29
CA VAL A 115 8.45 -15.76 -21.13
C VAL A 115 7.40 -16.73 -20.59
N PHE A 116 6.14 -16.34 -20.53
CA PHE A 116 5.04 -17.21 -20.13
C PHE A 116 4.90 -18.43 -21.05
N GLN A 117 4.83 -18.21 -22.36
CA GLN A 117 4.72 -19.32 -23.34
C GLN A 117 5.85 -20.34 -23.17
N LYS A 118 7.07 -19.86 -22.91
CA LYS A 118 8.22 -20.71 -22.66
C LYS A 118 8.12 -21.50 -21.35
N LEU A 119 7.68 -20.85 -20.27
CA LEU A 119 7.66 -21.45 -18.93
C LEU A 119 6.40 -22.30 -18.69
N TRP A 120 5.33 -22.04 -19.41
CA TRP A 120 4.02 -22.67 -19.20
C TRP A 120 4.04 -24.20 -19.22
N PRO A 121 4.72 -24.90 -20.16
CA PRO A 121 4.80 -26.36 -20.15
C PRO A 121 5.36 -26.92 -18.84
N SER A 122 6.40 -26.28 -18.30
CA SER A 122 7.03 -26.69 -17.04
C SER A 122 6.15 -26.42 -15.82
N MET A 123 5.34 -25.34 -15.84
CA MET A 123 4.37 -25.05 -14.78
C MET A 123 3.24 -26.09 -14.73
N GLY A 124 2.82 -26.64 -15.88
CA GLY A 124 1.75 -27.63 -15.99
C GLY A 124 2.16 -29.02 -15.50
N ILE A 125 3.40 -29.43 -15.75
CA ILE A 125 3.93 -30.74 -15.35
C ILE A 125 3.97 -30.87 -13.83
N GLU A 126 4.33 -29.84 -13.10
CA GLU A 126 4.37 -29.87 -11.62
C GLU A 126 2.97 -30.04 -10.99
N SER A 127 1.94 -29.45 -11.60
CA SER A 127 0.56 -29.64 -11.12
C SER A 127 0.06 -31.08 -11.31
N ASN A 128 0.52 -31.75 -12.35
CA ASN A 128 0.18 -33.15 -12.62
C ASN A 128 1.13 -34.14 -11.91
N GLY A 129 2.40 -33.78 -11.73
CA GLY A 129 3.41 -34.58 -11.02
C GLY A 129 3.11 -34.76 -9.55
N SER A 130 2.59 -33.73 -8.89
CA SER A 130 2.17 -33.78 -7.48
C SER A 130 1.00 -34.76 -7.27
N VAL A 131 0.06 -34.82 -8.24
CA VAL A 131 -1.09 -35.72 -8.19
C VAL A 131 -0.65 -37.16 -8.52
N ASN A 132 0.30 -37.36 -9.43
CA ASN A 132 0.80 -38.69 -9.81
C ASN A 132 1.75 -39.26 -8.76
N ALA A 133 2.59 -38.46 -8.12
CA ALA A 133 3.41 -38.89 -6.98
C ALA A 133 2.52 -39.31 -5.79
N LEU A 134 1.40 -38.60 -5.55
CA LEU A 134 0.42 -38.97 -4.54
C LEU A 134 -0.33 -40.27 -4.91
N ARG A 135 -0.62 -40.48 -6.20
CA ARG A 135 -1.24 -41.74 -6.71
C ARG A 135 -0.32 -42.95 -6.58
N GLN A 136 0.99 -42.75 -6.78
CA GLN A 136 1.98 -43.83 -6.64
C GLN A 136 2.34 -44.15 -5.19
N SER A 137 2.23 -43.20 -4.27
CA SER A 137 2.53 -43.40 -2.85
C SER A 137 1.37 -44.02 -2.06
N LEU A 138 0.16 -43.99 -2.60
CA LEU A 138 -1.01 -44.67 -2.01
C LEU A 138 -1.26 -45.96 -2.77
N GLY A 139 -0.73 -47.06 -2.25
CA GLY A 139 -1.04 -48.41 -2.77
C GLY A 139 -2.54 -48.64 -2.81
N VAL A 140 -3.01 -49.39 -3.85
CA VAL A 140 -4.43 -49.60 -4.15
C VAL A 140 -5.20 -50.22 -2.96
N ASP A 141 -4.51 -50.94 -2.07
CA ASP A 141 -5.09 -51.57 -0.88
C ASP A 141 -5.40 -50.57 0.27
N GLU A 142 -4.63 -49.54 0.41
CA GLU A 142 -4.83 -48.54 1.45
C GLU A 142 -6.01 -47.60 1.10
N LYS A 143 -6.21 -47.32 -0.19
CA LYS A 143 -7.36 -46.59 -0.71
C LYS A 143 -8.69 -47.33 -0.48
N ARG A 144 -8.68 -48.64 -0.66
CA ARG A 144 -9.87 -49.47 -0.43
C ARG A 144 -10.24 -49.51 1.06
N ARG A 145 -9.25 -49.62 1.95
CA ARG A 145 -9.45 -49.55 3.39
C ARG A 145 -9.96 -48.18 3.84
N MET A 146 -9.41 -47.09 3.29
CA MET A 146 -9.82 -45.72 3.64
C MET A 146 -11.25 -45.41 3.20
N ILE A 147 -11.65 -45.84 1.97
CA ILE A 147 -13.02 -45.62 1.47
C ILE A 147 -14.03 -46.48 2.29
N ILE A 148 -13.68 -47.69 2.64
CA ILE A 148 -14.52 -48.57 3.47
C ILE A 148 -14.65 -48.00 4.88
N THR A 149 -13.58 -47.46 5.43
CA THR A 149 -13.60 -46.83 6.76
C THR A 149 -14.41 -45.52 6.73
N PHE A 150 -14.28 -44.70 5.69
CA PHE A 150 -15.04 -43.46 5.53
C PHE A 150 -16.55 -43.73 5.33
N VAL A 151 -16.89 -44.71 4.53
CA VAL A 151 -18.30 -45.12 4.32
C VAL A 151 -18.88 -45.75 5.59
N ARG A 152 -18.10 -46.52 6.35
CA ARG A 152 -18.51 -47.02 7.68
C ARG A 152 -18.72 -45.93 8.72
N LEU A 153 -17.82 -44.96 8.79
CA LEU A 153 -17.92 -43.79 9.69
C LEU A 153 -19.09 -42.88 9.27
N PHE A 154 -19.30 -42.66 7.98
CA PHE A 154 -20.43 -41.89 7.47
C PHE A 154 -21.77 -42.58 7.78
N LEU A 155 -21.85 -43.91 7.58
CA LEU A 155 -23.05 -44.67 7.92
C LEU A 155 -23.30 -44.72 9.44
N LEU A 156 -22.25 -44.77 10.28
CA LEU A 156 -22.37 -44.69 11.73
C LEU A 156 -22.78 -43.28 12.19
N SER A 157 -22.28 -42.20 11.54
CA SER A 157 -22.66 -40.81 11.84
C SER A 157 -24.12 -40.49 11.47
N VAL A 158 -24.66 -41.19 10.48
CA VAL A 158 -26.10 -41.06 10.09
C VAL A 158 -27.02 -41.86 11.00
N MET A 159 -26.49 -42.86 11.69
CA MET A 159 -27.30 -43.73 12.60
C MET A 159 -27.21 -43.41 14.09
N THR A 160 -26.28 -42.55 14.51
CA THR A 160 -26.13 -42.13 15.92
C THR A 160 -25.95 -40.62 16.02
N HIS A 161 -26.84 -39.97 16.75
CA HIS A 161 -26.85 -38.51 17.01
C HIS A 161 -25.80 -38.08 18.05
N ASP A 162 -24.76 -38.89 18.33
CA ASP A 162 -23.71 -38.58 19.31
C ASP A 162 -22.33 -38.48 18.63
N LEU A 163 -21.79 -37.25 18.61
CA LEU A 163 -20.52 -36.87 18.00
C LEU A 163 -19.29 -37.02 18.93
N ASP A 164 -19.45 -37.59 20.13
CA ASP A 164 -18.43 -37.59 21.19
C ASP A 164 -17.49 -38.81 21.23
N TYR A 165 -17.55 -39.72 20.27
CA TYR A 165 -16.68 -40.89 20.26
C TYR A 165 -15.90 -41.08 18.95
N LEU A 166 -14.90 -40.26 18.72
CA LEU A 166 -13.82 -40.51 17.74
C LEU A 166 -12.49 -40.74 18.46
N PRO A 167 -11.81 -41.86 18.26
CA PRO A 167 -10.51 -42.10 18.88
C PRO A 167 -9.49 -41.04 18.46
N SER A 168 -8.70 -40.54 19.40
CA SER A 168 -7.73 -39.44 19.24
C SER A 168 -6.67 -39.70 18.13
N GLU A 169 -6.36 -40.95 17.83
CA GLU A 169 -5.41 -41.32 16.75
C GLU A 169 -5.91 -41.04 15.33
N THR A 170 -7.24 -41.05 15.12
CA THR A 170 -7.82 -40.75 13.79
C THR A 170 -7.86 -39.24 13.51
N VAL A 171 -8.00 -38.45 14.55
CA VAL A 171 -8.01 -36.97 14.45
C VAL A 171 -6.61 -36.44 14.13
N THR A 172 -5.56 -37.01 14.75
CA THR A 172 -4.17 -36.64 14.47
C THR A 172 -3.74 -36.96 13.04
N LYS A 173 -4.18 -38.10 12.48
CA LYS A 173 -3.88 -38.45 11.06
C LYS A 173 -4.64 -37.60 10.06
N VAL A 174 -5.86 -37.15 10.36
CA VAL A 174 -6.63 -36.23 9.49
C VAL A 174 -6.07 -34.81 9.55
N THR A 175 -5.59 -34.36 10.71
CA THR A 175 -4.93 -33.06 10.85
C THR A 175 -3.56 -33.03 10.16
N ASP A 176 -2.79 -34.13 10.19
CA ASP A 176 -1.52 -34.24 9.46
C ASP A 176 -1.70 -34.29 7.94
N PHE A 177 -2.80 -34.87 7.45
CA PHE A 177 -3.10 -34.86 6.01
C PHE A 177 -3.54 -33.48 5.51
N LYS A 178 -4.32 -32.72 6.31
CA LYS A 178 -4.65 -31.32 6.01
C LYS A 178 -3.40 -30.42 6.03
N ALA A 179 -2.43 -30.69 6.89
CA ALA A 179 -1.20 -29.93 6.97
C ALA A 179 -0.27 -30.11 5.75
N LYS A 180 -0.27 -31.28 5.10
CA LYS A 180 0.59 -31.56 3.93
C LYS A 180 0.12 -30.92 2.64
N THR A 181 -1.18 -30.71 2.45
CA THR A 181 -1.76 -30.12 1.21
C THR A 181 -1.70 -28.59 1.19
N SER A 182 -1.51 -27.90 2.31
CA SER A 182 -1.44 -26.44 2.38
C SER A 182 -0.03 -25.88 2.62
N GLY A 183 0.99 -26.65 2.26
CA GLY A 183 2.37 -26.43 2.69
C GLY A 183 3.00 -25.05 2.38
N VAL A 184 2.56 -24.36 1.33
CA VAL A 184 3.10 -23.03 0.98
C VAL A 184 2.42 -21.92 1.75
N LEU A 185 1.09 -21.96 1.91
CA LEU A 185 0.34 -20.96 2.68
C LEU A 185 0.71 -20.97 4.18
N PHE A 186 1.05 -22.15 4.74
CA PHE A 186 1.45 -22.29 6.13
C PHE A 186 2.92 -21.95 6.40
N ARG A 187 3.83 -22.19 5.44
CA ARG A 187 5.26 -21.94 5.62
C ARG A 187 5.64 -20.47 5.43
N ALA A 188 4.82 -19.71 4.72
CA ALA A 188 5.12 -18.32 4.41
C ALA A 188 5.24 -17.43 5.66
N TRP A 189 4.63 -17.83 6.80
CA TRP A 189 4.51 -16.93 7.96
C TRP A 189 4.68 -17.65 9.31
N ASN A 190 5.72 -18.43 9.48
CA ASN A 190 6.10 -18.90 10.82
C ASN A 190 6.49 -17.69 11.66
N LEU A 191 5.55 -17.19 12.44
CA LEU A 191 5.80 -16.15 13.44
C LEU A 191 6.82 -16.71 14.44
N LYS A 192 8.03 -16.18 14.44
CA LYS A 192 8.97 -16.42 15.54
C LYS A 192 8.28 -15.93 16.80
N GLU A 193 7.95 -16.83 17.71
CA GLU A 193 7.50 -16.51 19.05
C GLU A 193 8.51 -15.55 19.69
N GLY A 194 8.09 -14.42 20.20
CA GLY A 194 8.98 -13.55 20.95
C GLY A 194 8.72 -12.05 20.88
N GLN A 195 7.95 -11.54 19.94
CA GLN A 195 7.62 -10.11 19.91
C GLN A 195 6.14 -9.90 19.53
N ARG A 196 5.25 -10.17 20.49
CA ARG A 196 3.82 -9.90 20.30
C ARG A 196 3.56 -8.41 20.54
N TRP A 197 3.26 -7.70 19.47
CA TRP A 197 2.68 -6.38 19.55
C TRP A 197 1.17 -6.51 19.73
N LYS A 198 0.62 -5.78 20.70
CA LYS A 198 -0.84 -5.65 20.86
C LYS A 198 -1.22 -4.18 20.74
N PRO A 199 -2.47 -3.87 20.37
CA PRO A 199 -2.99 -2.51 20.53
C PRO A 199 -2.56 -2.00 21.90
N CYS A 200 -2.03 -0.78 21.97
CA CYS A 200 -1.74 -0.21 23.27
C CYS A 200 -3.03 -0.27 24.08
N ALA A 201 -3.01 -0.99 25.19
CA ALA A 201 -4.14 -1.00 26.09
C ALA A 201 -4.52 0.46 26.30
N ASN A 202 -5.78 0.78 26.05
CA ASN A 202 -6.32 2.06 26.43
C ASN A 202 -5.94 2.21 27.90
N LYS A 203 -4.90 2.98 28.22
CA LYS A 203 -4.81 3.54 29.55
C LYS A 203 -6.20 4.12 29.74
N SER A 204 -6.96 3.51 30.63
CA SER A 204 -8.31 3.96 30.98
C SER A 204 -8.28 5.47 30.91
N VAL A 205 -8.95 6.03 29.91
CA VAL A 205 -9.14 7.48 29.91
C VAL A 205 -9.90 7.68 31.19
N PRO A 206 -9.40 8.47 32.14
CA PRO A 206 -10.18 8.75 33.34
C PRO A 206 -11.57 9.19 32.87
N GLU A 207 -12.64 8.81 33.56
CA GLU A 207 -13.99 9.32 33.36
C GLU A 207 -14.08 10.82 33.72
N THR A 208 -13.12 11.60 33.31
CA THR A 208 -13.14 13.05 33.43
C THR A 208 -13.91 13.58 32.24
N GLU A 209 -14.91 14.39 32.53
CA GLU A 209 -15.64 15.15 31.53
C GLU A 209 -14.66 15.84 30.56
N LEU A 210 -15.00 15.82 29.28
CA LEU A 210 -14.22 16.55 28.31
C LEU A 210 -14.29 18.06 28.61
N PRO A 211 -13.19 18.80 28.45
CA PRO A 211 -13.20 20.23 28.66
C PRO A 211 -14.15 20.92 27.67
N VAL A 212 -14.67 22.08 28.03
CA VAL A 212 -15.57 22.89 27.19
C VAL A 212 -14.92 23.14 25.84
N SER A 213 -15.68 22.91 24.77
CA SER A 213 -15.18 23.05 23.39
C SER A 213 -14.84 24.49 23.03
N ASN A 214 -13.72 24.68 22.32
CA ASN A 214 -13.31 25.98 21.78
C ASN A 214 -14.10 26.39 20.51
N GLY A 215 -15.04 25.56 20.04
CA GLY A 215 -15.83 25.78 18.83
C GLY A 215 -15.83 24.56 17.90
N PHE A 216 -16.37 24.72 16.70
CA PHE A 216 -16.63 23.64 15.75
C PHE A 216 -15.58 23.58 14.63
N LEU A 217 -14.95 22.40 14.49
CA LEU A 217 -14.01 22.10 13.40
C LEU A 217 -14.73 21.34 12.29
N ILE A 218 -14.88 21.95 11.12
CA ILE A 218 -15.47 21.34 9.94
C ILE A 218 -14.37 20.97 8.96
N VAL A 219 -14.32 19.72 8.53
CA VAL A 219 -13.34 19.25 7.57
C VAL A 219 -13.99 18.63 6.34
N GLU A 220 -13.40 18.87 5.19
CA GLU A 220 -13.83 18.25 3.94
C GLU A 220 -12.76 17.27 3.47
N ALA A 221 -13.10 15.97 3.54
CA ALA A 221 -12.25 14.90 3.05
C ALA A 221 -12.51 14.66 1.56
N ASN A 222 -11.45 14.50 0.77
CA ASN A 222 -11.55 14.23 -0.65
C ASN A 222 -10.78 12.96 -1.04
N GLY A 223 -11.00 12.46 -2.26
CA GLY A 223 -10.34 11.27 -2.79
C GLY A 223 -11.13 9.99 -2.52
N GLY A 224 -10.49 8.84 -2.69
CA GLY A 224 -11.13 7.54 -2.44
C GLY A 224 -11.05 7.13 -0.96
N LEU A 225 -11.61 5.95 -0.64
CA LEU A 225 -11.79 5.41 0.70
C LEU A 225 -10.65 5.69 1.70
N ASN A 226 -9.40 5.37 1.33
CA ASN A 226 -8.29 5.48 2.28
C ASN A 226 -7.71 6.90 2.40
N GLN A 227 -7.98 7.79 1.45
CA GLN A 227 -7.75 9.23 1.61
C GLN A 227 -8.76 9.83 2.59
N GLN A 228 -10.03 9.40 2.50
CA GLN A 228 -11.08 9.79 3.44
C GLN A 228 -10.73 9.32 4.85
N ARG A 229 -10.35 8.04 5.04
CA ARG A 229 -9.90 7.50 6.34
C ARG A 229 -8.74 8.29 6.94
N LEU A 230 -7.74 8.64 6.12
CA LEU A 230 -6.62 9.47 6.55
C LEU A 230 -7.10 10.84 7.03
N SER A 231 -7.99 11.49 6.25
CA SER A 231 -8.52 12.81 6.62
C SER A 231 -9.33 12.75 7.91
N ILE A 232 -10.19 11.75 8.07
CA ILE A 232 -10.98 11.57 9.30
C ILE A 232 -10.07 11.38 10.52
N SER A 233 -9.09 10.49 10.42
CA SER A 233 -8.17 10.21 11.53
C SER A 233 -7.32 11.43 11.91
N ASP A 234 -6.87 12.19 10.91
CA ASP A 234 -6.16 13.45 11.14
C ASP A 234 -7.09 14.53 11.71
N ALA A 235 -8.37 14.56 11.31
CA ALA A 235 -9.38 15.51 11.83
C ALA A 235 -9.67 15.27 13.31
N VAL A 236 -9.86 14.03 13.72
CA VAL A 236 -10.02 13.67 15.15
C VAL A 236 -8.81 14.10 15.95
N ALA A 237 -7.61 13.88 15.43
CA ALA A 237 -6.38 14.29 16.10
C ALA A 237 -6.25 15.82 16.23
N VAL A 238 -6.66 16.57 15.18
CA VAL A 238 -6.67 18.04 15.21
C VAL A 238 -7.76 18.56 16.14
N ALA A 239 -8.97 17.98 16.12
CA ALA A 239 -10.04 18.36 17.04
C ALA A 239 -9.61 18.19 18.49
N GLY A 240 -9.01 17.06 18.85
CA GLY A 240 -8.46 16.85 20.20
C GLY A 240 -7.28 17.76 20.56
N LEU A 241 -6.45 18.17 19.57
CA LEU A 241 -5.38 19.14 19.77
C LEU A 241 -5.92 20.54 20.09
N LEU A 242 -7.00 20.93 19.40
CA LEU A 242 -7.62 22.25 19.53
C LEU A 242 -8.67 22.31 20.65
N ASN A 243 -8.97 21.18 21.28
CA ASN A 243 -10.15 21.03 22.13
C ASN A 243 -11.42 21.55 21.44
N ALA A 244 -11.65 21.07 20.21
CA ALA A 244 -12.75 21.47 19.35
C ALA A 244 -13.77 20.34 19.22
N THR A 245 -15.03 20.69 19.00
CA THR A 245 -16.05 19.74 18.56
C THR A 245 -15.87 19.45 17.07
N LEU A 246 -15.61 18.21 16.73
CA LEU A 246 -15.51 17.78 15.34
C LEU A 246 -16.91 17.64 14.73
N PHE A 247 -17.21 18.41 13.71
CA PHE A 247 -18.37 18.17 12.86
C PHE A 247 -18.12 16.90 12.04
N ILE A 248 -19.14 16.04 11.86
CA ILE A 248 -19.01 14.82 11.05
C ILE A 248 -18.35 15.18 9.70
N PRO A 249 -17.20 14.55 9.35
CA PRO A 249 -16.42 14.93 8.18
C PRO A 249 -17.23 14.85 6.88
N ILE A 250 -17.26 15.93 6.12
CA ILE A 250 -17.95 16.03 4.85
C ILE A 250 -17.08 15.40 3.77
N PHE A 251 -17.66 14.58 2.90
CA PHE A 251 -16.97 14.01 1.76
C PHE A 251 -17.18 14.88 0.53
N HIS A 252 -16.07 15.36 -0.01
CA HIS A 252 -16.10 16.20 -1.19
C HIS A 252 -16.06 15.36 -2.47
N PHE A 253 -16.99 15.65 -3.40
CA PHE A 253 -17.02 14.96 -4.69
C PHE A 253 -15.69 15.11 -5.43
N ASN A 254 -15.08 13.98 -5.78
CA ASN A 254 -13.83 13.93 -6.51
C ASN A 254 -14.05 13.52 -7.97
N SER A 255 -13.58 14.33 -8.91
CA SER A 255 -13.77 14.11 -10.34
C SER A 255 -13.13 12.82 -10.88
N VAL A 256 -12.12 12.29 -10.18
CA VAL A 256 -11.44 11.02 -10.54
C VAL A 256 -12.23 9.82 -10.04
N TRP A 257 -12.63 9.86 -8.77
CA TRP A 257 -13.33 8.74 -8.11
C TRP A 257 -14.84 8.75 -8.37
N ARG A 258 -15.41 9.90 -8.68
CA ARG A 258 -16.83 10.11 -8.99
C ARG A 258 -17.79 9.48 -7.97
N ASP A 259 -17.43 9.57 -6.71
CA ASP A 259 -18.17 9.00 -5.59
C ASP A 259 -18.90 10.11 -4.84
N SER A 260 -20.21 9.99 -4.71
CA SER A 260 -21.10 10.93 -4.02
C SER A 260 -21.50 10.45 -2.62
N SER A 261 -20.89 9.38 -2.11
CA SER A 261 -21.19 8.84 -0.79
C SER A 261 -20.94 9.86 0.31
N LYS A 262 -21.83 9.89 1.30
CA LYS A 262 -21.69 10.64 2.54
C LYS A 262 -20.92 9.81 3.57
N PHE A 263 -20.61 10.39 4.74
CA PHE A 263 -19.93 9.70 5.83
C PHE A 263 -20.69 8.43 6.25
N SER A 264 -21.99 8.56 6.55
CA SER A 264 -22.86 7.44 6.99
C SER A 264 -23.04 6.34 5.93
N ASP A 265 -22.84 6.64 4.66
CA ASP A 265 -22.88 5.62 3.61
C ASP A 265 -21.71 4.66 3.64
N ILE A 266 -20.56 5.09 4.21
CA ILE A 266 -19.31 4.32 4.22
C ILE A 266 -18.96 3.87 5.64
N PHE A 267 -19.17 4.75 6.64
CA PHE A 267 -18.80 4.49 8.03
C PHE A 267 -20.04 4.52 8.94
N ASP A 268 -19.99 3.72 9.98
CA ASP A 268 -20.97 3.68 11.04
C ASP A 268 -20.85 4.94 11.91
N GLU A 269 -21.74 5.87 11.67
CA GLU A 269 -21.72 7.20 12.28
C GLU A 269 -22.03 7.17 13.77
N ASP A 270 -23.02 6.37 14.19
CA ASP A 270 -23.40 6.22 15.60
C ASP A 270 -22.25 5.61 16.40
N PHE A 271 -21.66 4.57 15.86
CA PHE A 271 -20.49 3.96 16.47
C PHE A 271 -19.29 4.92 16.53
N PHE A 272 -19.05 5.70 15.48
CA PHE A 272 -17.97 6.69 15.46
C PHE A 272 -18.11 7.74 16.55
N ILE A 273 -19.32 8.29 16.73
CA ILE A 273 -19.63 9.27 17.75
C ILE A 273 -19.48 8.65 19.15
N SER A 274 -20.09 7.49 19.39
CA SER A 274 -20.05 6.83 20.69
C SER A 274 -18.63 6.40 21.09
N ALA A 275 -17.85 5.87 20.15
CA ALA A 275 -16.47 5.46 20.40
C ALA A 275 -15.54 6.63 20.75
N LEU A 276 -15.81 7.83 20.23
CA LEU A 276 -15.02 9.04 20.51
C LEU A 276 -15.54 9.83 21.73
N GLY A 277 -16.74 9.53 22.25
CA GLY A 277 -17.46 10.36 23.21
C GLY A 277 -16.70 10.80 24.45
N ASN A 278 -15.74 10.01 24.93
CA ASN A 278 -14.88 10.34 26.06
C ASN A 278 -13.48 10.86 25.67
N ARG A 279 -13.25 11.19 24.38
CA ARG A 279 -11.94 11.61 23.85
C ARG A 279 -11.98 12.92 23.07
N VAL A 280 -13.03 13.09 22.26
CA VAL A 280 -13.23 14.26 21.38
C VAL A 280 -14.73 14.43 21.17
N HIS A 281 -15.23 15.64 21.38
CA HIS A 281 -16.63 15.95 21.05
C HIS A 281 -16.86 15.82 19.55
N VAL A 282 -17.93 15.13 19.16
CA VAL A 282 -18.34 14.96 17.75
C VAL A 282 -19.81 15.36 17.63
N ALA A 283 -20.15 16.16 16.62
CA ALA A 283 -21.49 16.63 16.37
C ALA A 283 -21.92 16.34 14.92
N ARG A 284 -23.20 15.99 14.75
CA ARG A 284 -23.85 15.83 13.45
C ARG A 284 -24.33 17.15 12.87
N GLU A 285 -24.75 18.02 13.74
CA GLU A 285 -25.34 19.30 13.41
C GLU A 285 -24.62 20.42 14.13
N LEU A 286 -24.60 21.59 13.55
CA LEU A 286 -24.14 22.79 14.20
C LEU A 286 -25.30 23.41 14.98
N PRO A 287 -25.06 23.97 16.17
CA PRO A 287 -26.07 24.71 16.92
C PRO A 287 -26.62 25.90 16.08
N ASP A 288 -27.90 26.20 16.28
CA ASP A 288 -28.58 27.28 15.55
C ASP A 288 -27.92 28.65 15.72
N ASP A 289 -27.43 28.94 16.91
CA ASP A 289 -26.73 30.18 17.22
C ASP A 289 -25.41 30.33 16.43
N ILE A 290 -24.74 29.22 16.17
CA ILE A 290 -23.54 29.19 15.31
C ILE A 290 -23.95 29.32 13.85
N LEU A 291 -24.97 28.58 13.38
CA LEU A 291 -25.43 28.65 11.97
C LEU A 291 -25.93 30.04 11.60
N GLN A 292 -26.68 30.70 12.47
CA GLN A 292 -27.18 32.07 12.25
C GLN A 292 -26.06 33.08 12.00
N ARG A 293 -24.90 32.94 12.66
CA ARG A 293 -23.72 33.80 12.41
C ARG A 293 -23.17 33.68 10.98
N PHE A 294 -23.55 32.64 10.26
CA PHE A 294 -23.10 32.34 8.90
C PHE A 294 -24.28 32.23 7.91
N ASP A 295 -25.36 33.00 8.14
CA ASP A 295 -26.55 33.04 7.28
C ASP A 295 -27.19 31.66 7.06
N ASN A 296 -27.15 30.80 8.08
CA ASN A 296 -27.64 29.42 8.04
C ASN A 296 -27.00 28.56 6.93
N ASN A 297 -25.76 28.89 6.53
CA ASN A 297 -25.06 28.17 5.46
C ASN A 297 -23.62 27.84 5.89
N ILE A 298 -23.35 26.53 6.06
CA ILE A 298 -22.01 26.00 6.40
C ILE A 298 -20.95 26.45 5.37
N SER A 299 -21.33 26.72 4.13
CA SER A 299 -20.39 27.19 3.10
C SER A 299 -19.83 28.58 3.38
N ASN A 300 -20.54 29.40 4.16
CA ASN A 300 -20.13 30.75 4.57
C ASN A 300 -19.10 30.73 5.72
N ILE A 301 -18.95 29.58 6.41
CA ILE A 301 -17.94 29.43 7.46
C ILE A 301 -16.55 29.58 6.84
N VAL A 302 -15.71 30.39 7.49
CA VAL A 302 -14.37 30.73 7.02
C VAL A 302 -13.53 29.49 6.73
N ASN A 303 -13.13 29.33 5.47
CA ASN A 303 -12.26 28.23 5.04
C ASN A 303 -10.78 28.60 5.22
N LEU A 304 -10.17 28.08 6.25
CA LEU A 304 -8.75 28.30 6.55
C LEU A 304 -7.86 27.44 5.65
N ARG A 305 -6.96 28.08 4.91
CA ARG A 305 -5.99 27.38 4.06
C ARG A 305 -4.80 26.87 4.88
N VAL A 306 -4.87 25.61 5.28
CA VAL A 306 -3.78 24.92 5.96
C VAL A 306 -2.86 24.25 4.95
N LYS A 307 -1.53 24.45 5.07
CA LYS A 307 -0.55 23.78 4.20
C LYS A 307 -0.48 22.28 4.50
N ALA A 308 -0.08 21.49 3.50
CA ALA A 308 0.17 20.06 3.72
C ALA A 308 1.26 19.88 4.79
N TRP A 309 1.05 18.88 5.66
CA TRP A 309 1.98 18.52 6.74
C TRP A 309 2.22 19.61 7.77
N SER A 310 1.23 20.47 8.03
CA SER A 310 1.30 21.52 9.06
C SER A 310 1.52 20.93 10.44
N SER A 311 2.38 21.61 11.22
CA SER A 311 2.72 21.18 12.58
C SER A 311 1.59 21.42 13.58
N PRO A 312 1.56 20.73 14.72
CA PRO A 312 0.67 21.06 15.84
C PRO A 312 0.74 22.52 16.26
N THR A 313 1.94 23.09 16.31
CA THR A 313 2.15 24.51 16.63
C THR A 313 1.42 25.44 15.67
N HIS A 314 1.39 25.11 14.37
CA HIS A 314 0.62 25.90 13.38
C HIS A 314 -0.87 25.93 13.72
N TYR A 315 -1.44 24.80 14.11
CA TYR A 315 -2.85 24.73 14.50
C TYR A 315 -3.14 25.56 15.75
N LEU A 316 -2.29 25.46 16.77
CA LEU A 316 -2.48 26.23 18.02
C LEU A 316 -2.29 27.73 17.81
N GLN A 317 -1.36 28.15 16.96
CA GLN A 317 -1.05 29.58 16.77
C GLN A 317 -1.90 30.25 15.68
N LYS A 318 -2.41 29.51 14.69
CA LYS A 318 -3.09 30.10 13.52
C LYS A 318 -4.54 29.66 13.37
N VAL A 319 -4.89 28.44 13.81
CA VAL A 319 -6.26 27.93 13.67
C VAL A 319 -7.07 28.17 14.93
N LEU A 320 -6.49 27.88 16.11
CA LEU A 320 -7.19 28.03 17.39
C LEU A 320 -7.71 29.45 17.64
N PRO A 321 -6.96 30.54 17.42
CA PRO A 321 -7.50 31.88 17.62
C PRO A 321 -8.74 32.17 16.78
N HIS A 322 -8.72 31.79 15.49
CA HIS A 322 -9.90 31.95 14.62
C HIS A 322 -11.08 31.08 15.07
N LEU A 323 -10.80 29.87 15.56
CA LEU A 323 -11.84 28.99 16.08
C LEU A 323 -12.55 29.60 17.30
N GLN A 324 -11.77 30.17 18.22
CA GLN A 324 -12.30 30.81 19.43
C GLN A 324 -13.06 32.09 19.12
N GLU A 325 -12.57 32.89 18.16
CA GLU A 325 -13.20 34.14 17.74
C GLU A 325 -14.52 33.91 16.98
N MET A 326 -14.50 32.98 16.02
CA MET A 326 -15.63 32.76 15.10
C MET A 326 -16.61 31.69 15.60
N GLY A 327 -16.24 30.86 16.57
CA GLY A 327 -17.02 29.72 17.05
C GLY A 327 -17.03 28.51 16.11
N ALA A 328 -16.68 28.68 14.83
CA ALA A 328 -16.54 27.60 13.86
C ALA A 328 -15.52 27.95 12.78
N VAL A 329 -14.75 26.94 12.33
CA VAL A 329 -13.83 27.06 11.20
C VAL A 329 -13.95 25.86 10.29
N ARG A 330 -13.71 26.08 8.98
CA ARG A 330 -13.69 25.06 7.96
C ARG A 330 -12.28 24.89 7.39
N ILE A 331 -11.86 23.66 7.12
CA ILE A 331 -10.59 23.34 6.44
C ILE A 331 -10.89 22.40 5.26
N ALA A 332 -10.86 22.95 4.06
CA ALA A 332 -11.14 22.23 2.83
C ALA A 332 -10.13 22.59 1.73
N PRO A 333 -9.52 21.60 1.04
CA PRO A 333 -9.55 20.16 1.34
C PRO A 333 -8.63 19.79 2.52
N PHE A 334 -8.99 18.77 3.29
CA PHE A 334 -8.27 18.40 4.53
C PHE A 334 -7.18 17.31 4.35
N SER A 335 -7.05 16.67 3.22
CA SER A 335 -6.09 15.58 3.01
C SER A 335 -4.64 16.00 3.29
N ASN A 336 -3.92 15.20 4.10
CA ASN A 336 -2.52 15.42 4.49
C ASN A 336 -2.26 16.78 5.16
N ARG A 337 -3.19 17.29 5.96
CA ARG A 337 -3.02 18.62 6.60
C ARG A 337 -2.29 18.56 7.94
N LEU A 338 -2.14 17.38 8.55
CA LEU A 338 -1.42 17.22 9.81
C LEU A 338 -0.05 16.57 9.60
N ALA A 339 0.98 17.06 10.28
CA ALA A 339 2.32 16.48 10.25
C ALA A 339 2.36 15.02 10.72
N GLN A 340 3.37 14.27 10.26
CA GLN A 340 3.56 12.85 10.66
C GLN A 340 4.00 12.75 12.12
N ILE A 341 4.80 13.70 12.60
CA ILE A 341 5.28 13.76 13.97
C ILE A 341 4.42 14.75 14.72
N VAL A 342 3.72 14.28 15.74
CA VAL A 342 2.83 15.05 16.61
C VAL A 342 3.03 14.59 18.06
N PRO A 343 2.60 15.33 19.07
CA PRO A 343 2.65 14.87 20.46
C PRO A 343 1.96 13.53 20.66
N SER A 344 2.43 12.72 21.59
CA SER A 344 1.96 11.35 21.80
C SER A 344 0.45 11.25 22.07
N LYS A 345 -0.14 12.20 22.81
CA LYS A 345 -1.59 12.27 23.04
C LYS A 345 -2.36 12.43 21.73
N VAL A 346 -1.92 13.34 20.86
CA VAL A 346 -2.51 13.59 19.53
C VAL A 346 -2.32 12.39 18.62
N GLN A 347 -1.16 11.74 18.69
CA GLN A 347 -0.89 10.51 17.93
C GLN A 347 -1.79 9.37 18.40
N GLY A 348 -2.03 9.26 19.71
CA GLY A 348 -2.97 8.29 20.28
C GLY A 348 -4.39 8.46 19.75
N LEU A 349 -4.89 9.70 19.64
CA LEU A 349 -6.18 10.00 19.04
C LEU A 349 -6.25 9.57 17.56
N ARG A 350 -5.20 9.86 16.79
CA ARG A 350 -5.08 9.44 15.38
C ARG A 350 -5.11 7.91 15.25
N CYS A 351 -4.38 7.20 16.12
CA CYS A 351 -4.40 5.75 16.17
C CYS A 351 -5.78 5.20 16.49
N PHE A 352 -6.41 5.75 17.54
CA PHE A 352 -7.73 5.30 17.97
C PHE A 352 -8.79 5.58 16.90
N ALA A 353 -8.78 6.75 16.28
CA ALA A 353 -9.69 7.06 15.19
C ALA A 353 -9.59 6.04 14.05
N ASN A 354 -8.35 5.70 13.60
CA ASN A 354 -8.18 4.79 12.47
C ASN A 354 -8.50 3.32 12.78
N PHE A 355 -8.16 2.84 13.98
CA PHE A 355 -8.22 1.42 14.31
C PHE A 355 -9.35 1.05 15.28
N GLY A 356 -9.87 2.00 16.04
CA GLY A 356 -10.88 1.77 17.08
C GLY A 356 -12.24 2.42 16.81
N ALA A 357 -12.27 3.62 16.20
CA ALA A 357 -13.51 4.37 16.01
C ALA A 357 -14.08 4.26 14.58
N LEU A 358 -13.25 4.08 13.55
CA LEU A 358 -13.72 3.91 12.17
C LEU A 358 -14.12 2.45 11.91
N ARG A 359 -15.42 2.22 11.83
CA ARG A 359 -16.04 0.97 11.41
C ARG A 359 -16.86 1.24 10.15
N PHE A 360 -16.89 0.32 9.20
CA PHE A 360 -17.76 0.45 8.03
C PHE A 360 -19.24 0.42 8.41
N SER A 361 -20.08 1.05 7.62
CA SER A 361 -21.53 1.05 7.80
C SER A 361 -22.08 -0.37 7.73
N GLU A 362 -23.22 -0.58 8.34
CA GLU A 362 -23.82 -1.92 8.44
C GLU A 362 -24.02 -2.59 7.08
N PRO A 363 -24.56 -1.94 6.01
CA PRO A 363 -24.72 -2.60 4.71
C PRO A 363 -23.38 -3.06 4.10
N ILE A 364 -22.30 -2.28 4.29
CA ILE A 364 -20.96 -2.68 3.84
C ILE A 364 -20.46 -3.87 4.63
N ARG A 365 -20.61 -3.85 5.96
CA ARG A 365 -20.14 -4.95 6.84
C ARG A 365 -20.83 -6.25 6.52
N THR A 366 -22.16 -6.24 6.48
CA THR A 366 -22.97 -7.43 6.22
C THR A 366 -22.59 -8.11 4.91
N LEU A 367 -22.52 -7.35 3.82
CA LEU A 367 -22.10 -7.93 2.53
C LEU A 367 -20.64 -8.38 2.54
N ALA A 368 -19.73 -7.57 3.11
CA ALA A 368 -18.32 -7.90 3.15
C ALA A 368 -18.02 -9.14 4.00
N GLU A 369 -18.68 -9.32 5.13
CA GLU A 369 -18.60 -10.51 5.99
C GLU A 369 -19.13 -11.73 5.24
N SER A 370 -20.30 -11.64 4.60
CA SER A 370 -20.82 -12.70 3.74
C SER A 370 -19.86 -13.08 2.61
N MET A 371 -19.20 -12.10 1.98
CA MET A 371 -18.17 -12.37 0.96
C MET A 371 -16.94 -13.07 1.55
N VAL A 372 -16.53 -12.72 2.76
CA VAL A 372 -15.44 -13.42 3.48
C VAL A 372 -15.82 -14.86 3.74
N ASP A 373 -17.02 -15.11 4.25
CA ASP A 373 -17.52 -16.47 4.55
C ASP A 373 -17.58 -17.33 3.29
N ARG A 374 -18.14 -16.80 2.20
CA ARG A 374 -18.15 -17.46 0.88
C ARG A 374 -16.74 -17.76 0.37
N MET A 375 -15.79 -16.84 0.61
CA MET A 375 -14.40 -17.07 0.20
C MET A 375 -13.71 -18.11 1.07
N VAL A 376 -13.99 -18.17 2.37
CA VAL A 376 -13.51 -19.21 3.30
C VAL A 376 -14.07 -20.57 2.92
N GLU A 377 -15.37 -20.67 2.66
CA GLU A 377 -16.03 -21.89 2.20
C GLU A 377 -15.47 -22.37 0.87
N TYR A 378 -15.35 -21.48 -0.11
CA TYR A 378 -14.73 -21.75 -1.40
C TYR A 378 -13.28 -22.26 -1.29
N SER A 379 -12.60 -21.87 -0.21
CA SER A 379 -11.22 -22.26 0.11
C SER A 379 -11.13 -23.46 1.06
N SER A 380 -12.20 -24.22 1.27
CA SER A 380 -12.26 -25.35 2.20
C SER A 380 -11.15 -26.38 2.03
N GLN A 381 -10.74 -26.67 0.77
CA GLN A 381 -9.62 -27.55 0.46
C GLN A 381 -8.26 -27.07 1.01
N SER A 382 -8.12 -25.76 1.28
CA SER A 382 -6.96 -25.13 1.88
C SER A 382 -7.20 -24.76 3.35
N GLY A 383 -8.19 -25.41 4.01
CA GLY A 383 -8.59 -25.09 5.39
C GLY A 383 -9.15 -23.68 5.57
N GLY A 384 -9.91 -23.19 4.58
CA GLY A 384 -10.50 -21.86 4.56
C GLY A 384 -9.49 -20.73 4.24
N LYS A 385 -8.25 -21.05 3.88
CA LYS A 385 -7.19 -20.06 3.61
C LYS A 385 -7.12 -19.70 2.14
N TYR A 386 -6.99 -18.41 1.85
CA TYR A 386 -6.89 -17.88 0.51
C TYR A 386 -5.85 -16.76 0.39
N VAL A 387 -5.41 -16.51 -0.82
CA VAL A 387 -4.54 -15.39 -1.20
C VAL A 387 -5.41 -14.27 -1.74
N SER A 388 -5.22 -13.04 -1.28
CA SER A 388 -5.81 -11.87 -1.90
C SER A 388 -4.77 -11.04 -2.64
N VAL A 389 -5.15 -10.49 -3.79
CA VAL A 389 -4.29 -9.69 -4.66
C VAL A 389 -4.94 -8.33 -4.90
N HIS A 390 -4.30 -7.25 -4.47
CA HIS A 390 -4.68 -5.92 -4.94
C HIS A 390 -4.03 -5.67 -6.30
N LEU A 391 -4.83 -5.81 -7.35
CA LEU A 391 -4.40 -5.68 -8.73
C LEU A 391 -4.70 -4.27 -9.25
N ARG A 392 -3.69 -3.40 -9.28
CA ARG A 392 -3.82 -2.02 -9.75
C ARG A 392 -3.45 -1.92 -11.24
N PHE A 393 -4.30 -2.50 -12.09
CA PHE A 393 -4.13 -2.54 -13.54
C PHE A 393 -5.35 -1.96 -14.28
N GLU A 394 -5.92 -0.89 -13.75
CA GLU A 394 -7.01 -0.13 -14.37
C GLU A 394 -6.45 0.86 -15.40
N GLU A 395 -7.30 1.29 -16.33
CA GLU A 395 -6.95 2.20 -17.44
C GLU A 395 -6.21 3.46 -16.96
N ASP A 396 -6.69 4.07 -15.88
CA ASP A 396 -6.09 5.28 -15.32
C ASP A 396 -4.65 5.04 -14.85
N MET A 397 -4.38 3.88 -14.22
CA MET A 397 -3.04 3.56 -13.73
C MET A 397 -2.11 3.16 -14.87
N VAL A 398 -2.58 2.39 -15.84
CA VAL A 398 -1.82 2.05 -17.05
C VAL A 398 -1.42 3.34 -17.78
N ALA A 399 -2.37 4.25 -18.02
CA ALA A 399 -2.12 5.53 -18.65
C ALA A 399 -1.15 6.41 -17.82
N PHE A 400 -1.35 6.53 -16.51
CA PHE A 400 -0.50 7.34 -15.63
C PHE A 400 0.93 6.84 -15.55
N SER A 401 1.16 5.54 -15.61
CA SER A 401 2.47 4.92 -15.54
C SER A 401 3.35 5.27 -16.73
N CYS A 402 2.75 5.62 -17.87
CA CYS A 402 3.42 5.79 -19.16
C CYS A 402 4.20 4.54 -19.59
N CYS A 403 3.70 3.35 -19.23
CA CYS A 403 4.25 2.07 -19.66
C CYS A 403 3.50 1.58 -20.90
N GLU A 404 4.17 0.77 -21.70
CA GLU A 404 3.63 0.11 -22.88
C GLU A 404 3.67 -1.40 -22.67
N TYR A 405 2.67 -2.08 -23.19
CA TYR A 405 2.54 -3.53 -23.13
C TYR A 405 2.53 -4.07 -24.57
N ASP A 406 1.70 -5.03 -24.88
CA ASP A 406 1.69 -5.73 -26.18
C ASP A 406 0.61 -5.22 -27.16
N GLY A 407 0.01 -4.08 -26.88
CA GLY A 407 -1.08 -3.52 -27.70
C GLY A 407 -0.64 -2.58 -28.83
N GLY A 408 0.66 -2.30 -28.98
CA GLY A 408 1.21 -1.49 -30.07
C GLY A 408 0.74 -0.03 -30.10
N GLU A 409 0.64 0.53 -31.29
CA GLU A 409 0.26 1.93 -31.50
C GLU A 409 -1.18 2.25 -31.07
N GLU A 410 -2.08 1.25 -31.15
CA GLU A 410 -3.46 1.43 -30.69
C GLU A 410 -3.51 1.64 -29.19
N GLU A 411 -2.82 0.78 -28.41
CA GLU A 411 -2.70 0.95 -26.96
C GLU A 411 -2.12 2.29 -26.59
N LYS A 412 -1.08 2.71 -27.29
CA LYS A 412 -0.43 4.01 -27.07
C LYS A 412 -1.41 5.16 -27.28
N ARG A 413 -2.20 5.11 -28.35
CA ARG A 413 -3.24 6.12 -28.66
C ARG A 413 -4.32 6.16 -27.58
N GLU A 414 -4.83 5.00 -27.16
CA GLU A 414 -5.80 4.91 -26.06
C GLU A 414 -5.25 5.51 -24.77
N MET A 415 -4.00 5.18 -24.42
CA MET A 415 -3.37 5.69 -23.21
C MET A 415 -3.11 7.21 -23.29
N ASP A 416 -2.81 7.76 -24.47
CA ASP A 416 -2.67 9.20 -24.66
C ASP A 416 -4.01 9.92 -24.48
N ILE A 417 -5.11 9.36 -24.98
CA ILE A 417 -6.47 9.86 -24.78
C ILE A 417 -6.83 9.80 -23.29
N ALA A 418 -6.59 8.67 -22.62
CA ALA A 418 -6.86 8.49 -21.21
C ALA A 418 -6.06 9.48 -20.33
N ARG A 419 -4.79 9.74 -20.69
CA ARG A 419 -3.93 10.72 -20.02
C ARG A 419 -4.47 12.14 -20.16
N GLU A 420 -4.91 12.51 -21.37
CA GLU A 420 -5.45 13.85 -21.61
C GLU A 420 -6.78 14.05 -20.90
N ARG A 421 -7.67 13.04 -20.92
CA ARG A 421 -8.96 13.07 -20.22
C ARG A 421 -8.78 13.24 -18.70
N SER A 422 -7.87 12.50 -18.09
CA SER A 422 -7.73 12.45 -16.63
C SER A 422 -6.77 13.51 -16.06
N TRP A 423 -5.78 13.95 -16.85
CA TRP A 423 -4.72 14.87 -16.38
C TRP A 423 -4.36 15.89 -17.47
N ARG A 424 -5.35 16.60 -17.98
CA ARG A 424 -5.24 17.57 -19.07
C ARG A 424 -3.93 18.39 -19.03
N GLY A 425 -3.11 18.28 -20.07
CA GLY A 425 -1.87 19.02 -20.24
C GLY A 425 -0.68 18.57 -19.35
N LYS A 426 -0.89 17.70 -18.35
CA LYS A 426 0.19 17.26 -17.42
C LYS A 426 1.32 16.52 -18.11
N PHE A 427 1.01 15.76 -19.14
CA PHE A 427 1.97 14.91 -19.86
C PHE A 427 2.50 15.58 -21.15
N ARG A 428 1.96 16.74 -21.57
CA ARG A 428 2.36 17.50 -22.77
C ARG A 428 3.40 18.59 -22.52
N ARG A 429 3.96 18.71 -21.31
CA ARG A 429 4.98 19.74 -21.03
C ARG A 429 6.23 19.50 -21.88
N ARG A 430 6.74 20.55 -22.56
CA ARG A 430 7.82 20.51 -23.58
C ARG A 430 9.07 19.71 -23.21
N ASN A 431 9.38 19.53 -21.90
CA ASN A 431 10.58 18.83 -21.44
C ASN A 431 10.31 17.45 -20.84
N LYS A 432 9.08 16.90 -20.97
CA LYS A 432 8.75 15.60 -20.38
C LYS A 432 8.71 14.52 -21.45
N VAL A 433 9.86 13.89 -21.69
CA VAL A 433 9.93 12.71 -22.54
C VAL A 433 9.42 11.50 -21.79
N ILE A 434 8.42 10.81 -22.33
CA ILE A 434 7.94 9.52 -21.85
C ILE A 434 8.93 8.45 -22.31
N ARG A 435 9.45 7.67 -21.36
CA ARG A 435 10.39 6.57 -21.60
C ARG A 435 9.82 5.27 -21.01
N PRO A 436 8.97 4.54 -21.74
CA PRO A 436 8.30 3.33 -21.25
C PRO A 436 9.27 2.27 -20.74
N GLY A 437 10.31 1.96 -21.51
CA GLY A 437 11.35 1.00 -21.14
C GLY A 437 12.06 1.35 -19.84
N ALA A 438 12.43 2.62 -19.64
CA ALA A 438 13.03 3.10 -18.39
C ALA A 438 12.05 3.01 -17.21
N ASN A 439 10.76 3.28 -17.43
CA ASN A 439 9.75 3.12 -16.41
C ASN A 439 9.60 1.65 -16.00
N ARG A 440 9.67 0.73 -16.96
CA ARG A 440 9.60 -0.70 -16.73
C ARG A 440 10.77 -1.20 -15.86
N VAL A 441 11.99 -0.97 -16.29
CA VAL A 441 13.21 -1.39 -15.55
C VAL A 441 13.26 -0.77 -14.15
N ASN A 442 12.76 0.47 -14.00
CA ASN A 442 12.68 1.13 -12.71
C ASN A 442 11.51 0.65 -11.83
N GLY A 443 10.74 -0.37 -12.24
CA GLY A 443 9.63 -0.95 -11.50
C GLY A 443 8.44 0.01 -11.32
N LYS A 444 8.28 0.98 -12.22
CA LYS A 444 7.16 1.94 -12.17
C LYS A 444 5.90 1.40 -12.84
N CYS A 445 6.04 0.44 -13.75
CA CYS A 445 4.93 -0.15 -14.45
C CYS A 445 4.02 -0.97 -13.50
N PRO A 446 2.71 -0.86 -13.61
CA PRO A 446 1.80 -1.83 -13.01
C PRO A 446 2.15 -3.24 -13.47
N LEU A 447 2.06 -4.22 -12.55
CA LEU A 447 2.14 -5.62 -12.95
C LEU A 447 0.84 -6.02 -13.66
N THR A 448 0.98 -6.71 -14.78
CA THR A 448 -0.17 -7.30 -15.47
C THR A 448 -0.71 -8.51 -14.70
N PRO A 449 -1.98 -8.91 -14.91
CA PRO A 449 -2.50 -10.14 -14.33
C PRO A 449 -1.64 -11.37 -14.66
N LEU A 450 -1.14 -11.47 -15.90
CA LEU A 450 -0.19 -12.52 -16.31
C LEU A 450 1.06 -12.56 -15.41
N GLU A 451 1.69 -11.41 -15.19
CA GLU A 451 2.89 -11.30 -14.35
C GLU A 451 2.65 -11.66 -12.90
N VAL A 452 1.47 -11.28 -12.38
CA VAL A 452 1.04 -11.68 -11.03
C VAL A 452 0.87 -13.20 -10.94
N GLY A 453 0.23 -13.82 -11.93
CA GLY A 453 0.08 -15.26 -11.98
C GLY A 453 1.42 -16.00 -12.04
N MET A 454 2.32 -15.60 -12.92
CA MET A 454 3.68 -16.16 -13.03
C MET A 454 4.47 -16.00 -11.71
N MET A 455 4.39 -14.84 -11.07
CA MET A 455 5.04 -14.59 -9.80
C MET A 455 4.53 -15.55 -8.71
N LEU A 456 3.22 -15.68 -8.57
CA LEU A 456 2.62 -16.57 -7.57
C LEU A 456 2.96 -18.04 -7.84
N ARG A 457 2.88 -18.50 -9.10
CA ARG A 457 3.30 -19.85 -9.50
C ARG A 457 4.78 -20.10 -9.16
N GLY A 458 5.65 -19.16 -9.48
CA GLY A 458 7.07 -19.25 -9.14
C GLY A 458 7.35 -19.23 -7.63
N MET A 459 6.48 -18.62 -6.82
CA MET A 459 6.54 -18.65 -5.35
C MET A 459 5.99 -19.95 -4.75
N GLY A 460 5.46 -20.84 -5.58
CA GLY A 460 4.96 -22.17 -5.17
C GLY A 460 3.46 -22.23 -4.90
N PHE A 461 2.69 -21.18 -5.18
CA PHE A 461 1.23 -21.25 -5.17
C PHE A 461 0.78 -22.01 -6.41
N ASP A 462 0.00 -23.05 -6.24
CA ASP A 462 -0.44 -23.94 -7.30
C ASP A 462 -1.85 -23.59 -7.83
N ASN A 463 -2.36 -24.40 -8.75
CA ASN A 463 -3.68 -24.24 -9.34
C ASN A 463 -4.84 -24.56 -8.37
N THR A 464 -4.56 -25.18 -7.22
CA THR A 464 -5.56 -25.43 -6.16
C THR A 464 -5.72 -24.23 -5.23
N THR A 465 -4.79 -23.27 -5.28
CA THR A 465 -4.82 -22.07 -4.46
C THR A 465 -6.02 -21.21 -4.83
N SER A 466 -6.86 -20.89 -3.85
CA SER A 466 -7.94 -19.92 -3.99
C SER A 466 -7.39 -18.51 -3.96
N VAL A 467 -7.72 -17.71 -4.99
CA VAL A 467 -7.22 -16.34 -5.15
C VAL A 467 -8.38 -15.37 -5.24
N TYR A 468 -8.40 -14.35 -4.38
CA TYR A 468 -9.30 -13.22 -4.49
C TYR A 468 -8.61 -12.03 -5.13
N VAL A 469 -9.19 -11.45 -6.17
CA VAL A 469 -8.66 -10.28 -6.86
C VAL A 469 -9.48 -9.04 -6.50
N ALA A 470 -8.87 -8.16 -5.71
CA ALA A 470 -9.38 -6.83 -5.41
C ALA A 470 -8.90 -5.82 -6.46
N ALA A 471 -9.80 -5.32 -7.26
CA ALA A 471 -9.51 -4.36 -8.32
C ALA A 471 -10.75 -3.54 -8.70
N GLY A 472 -10.52 -2.38 -9.31
CA GLY A 472 -11.53 -1.69 -10.10
C GLY A 472 -11.73 -2.36 -11.45
N LYS A 473 -12.16 -1.58 -12.45
CA LYS A 473 -12.32 -2.08 -13.83
C LYS A 473 -10.95 -2.30 -14.47
N ILE A 474 -10.54 -3.56 -14.59
CA ILE A 474 -9.27 -3.95 -15.20
C ILE A 474 -9.22 -3.52 -16.67
N TYR A 475 -8.10 -2.93 -17.07
CA TYR A 475 -7.85 -2.54 -18.45
C TYR A 475 -7.87 -3.77 -19.38
N ARG A 476 -8.71 -3.74 -20.42
CA ARG A 476 -8.92 -4.85 -21.37
C ARG A 476 -9.00 -6.22 -20.65
N ALA A 477 -9.93 -6.30 -19.67
CA ALA A 477 -10.04 -7.42 -18.72
C ALA A 477 -10.08 -8.80 -19.39
N GLU A 478 -10.81 -8.95 -20.49
CA GLU A 478 -10.91 -10.23 -21.22
C GLU A 478 -9.53 -10.75 -21.63
N LYS A 479 -8.71 -9.89 -22.25
CA LYS A 479 -7.36 -10.23 -22.70
C LYS A 479 -6.42 -10.49 -21.53
N PHE A 480 -6.35 -9.53 -20.58
CA PHE A 480 -5.29 -9.57 -19.56
C PHE A 480 -5.58 -10.53 -18.41
N MET A 481 -6.87 -10.79 -18.07
CA MET A 481 -7.22 -11.70 -16.97
C MET A 481 -7.19 -13.19 -17.39
N ALA A 482 -7.32 -13.51 -18.67
CA ALA A 482 -7.37 -14.90 -19.14
C ALA A 482 -6.17 -15.76 -18.66
N PRO A 483 -4.91 -15.32 -18.78
CA PRO A 483 -3.76 -16.10 -18.30
C PRO A 483 -3.76 -16.30 -16.79
N LEU A 484 -4.21 -15.31 -16.01
CA LEU A 484 -4.28 -15.43 -14.56
C LEU A 484 -5.35 -16.46 -14.16
N LYS A 485 -6.52 -16.42 -14.80
CA LYS A 485 -7.58 -17.42 -14.59
C LYS A 485 -7.14 -18.84 -14.99
N GLN A 486 -6.34 -18.96 -16.05
CA GLN A 486 -5.76 -20.24 -16.49
C GLN A 486 -4.80 -20.81 -15.44
N MET A 487 -3.96 -19.96 -14.84
CA MET A 487 -3.00 -20.37 -13.79
C MET A 487 -3.68 -20.66 -12.45
N PHE A 488 -4.78 -19.97 -12.16
CA PHE A 488 -5.55 -20.06 -10.90
C PHE A 488 -7.05 -20.20 -11.22
N PRO A 489 -7.53 -21.42 -11.53
CA PRO A 489 -8.94 -21.64 -11.84
C PRO A 489 -9.88 -21.28 -10.68
N ARG A 490 -9.36 -21.28 -9.45
CA ARG A 490 -10.09 -20.90 -8.22
C ARG A 490 -9.98 -19.41 -7.91
N LEU A 491 -10.01 -18.58 -8.96
CA LEU A 491 -9.97 -17.12 -8.82
C LEU A 491 -11.39 -16.57 -8.63
N GLN A 492 -11.54 -15.69 -7.64
CA GLN A 492 -12.76 -14.95 -7.32
C GLN A 492 -12.52 -13.44 -7.34
N THR A 493 -13.57 -12.71 -7.60
CA THR A 493 -13.65 -11.24 -7.49
C THR A 493 -14.90 -10.86 -6.70
N LYS A 494 -15.11 -9.58 -6.39
CA LYS A 494 -16.37 -9.16 -5.78
C LYS A 494 -17.60 -9.51 -6.66
N ASP A 495 -17.44 -9.40 -7.98
CA ASP A 495 -18.51 -9.68 -8.94
C ASP A 495 -18.84 -11.18 -9.08
N THR A 496 -18.00 -12.07 -8.55
CA THR A 496 -18.24 -13.52 -8.54
C THR A 496 -18.61 -14.06 -7.15
N LEU A 497 -18.27 -13.32 -6.09
CA LEU A 497 -18.63 -13.68 -4.71
C LEU A 497 -19.98 -13.11 -4.27
N ALA A 498 -20.38 -11.98 -4.82
CA ALA A 498 -21.67 -11.36 -4.54
C ALA A 498 -22.56 -11.38 -5.78
N THR A 499 -23.89 -11.44 -5.57
CA THR A 499 -24.85 -11.39 -6.66
C THR A 499 -24.99 -9.98 -7.23
N PRO A 500 -25.51 -9.81 -8.45
CA PRO A 500 -25.78 -8.49 -9.00
C PRO A 500 -26.72 -7.65 -8.13
N GLU A 501 -27.68 -8.27 -7.47
CA GLU A 501 -28.66 -7.66 -6.56
C GLU A 501 -27.98 -7.15 -5.29
N GLU A 502 -27.11 -7.98 -4.68
CA GLU A 502 -26.31 -7.59 -3.50
C GLU A 502 -25.37 -6.42 -3.82
N LEU A 503 -24.80 -6.36 -5.02
CA LEU A 503 -23.91 -5.28 -5.45
C LEU A 503 -24.66 -4.04 -5.95
N ALA A 504 -25.94 -4.12 -6.25
CA ALA A 504 -26.71 -3.01 -6.82
C ALA A 504 -26.63 -1.71 -5.98
N PRO A 505 -26.75 -1.74 -4.63
CA PRO A 505 -26.63 -0.54 -3.81
C PRO A 505 -25.25 0.11 -3.81
N PHE A 506 -24.22 -0.61 -4.25
CA PHE A 506 -22.83 -0.18 -4.26
C PHE A 506 -22.36 0.30 -5.64
N LYS A 507 -23.14 0.02 -6.70
CA LYS A 507 -22.79 0.44 -8.07
C LYS A 507 -22.74 1.97 -8.16
N GLY A 508 -21.68 2.48 -8.80
CA GLY A 508 -21.43 3.93 -8.90
C GLY A 508 -20.74 4.56 -7.68
N HIS A 509 -20.54 3.81 -6.61
CA HIS A 509 -19.91 4.25 -5.37
C HIS A 509 -18.56 3.57 -5.17
N SER A 510 -17.50 4.16 -5.72
CA SER A 510 -16.17 3.54 -5.74
C SER A 510 -15.58 3.29 -4.34
N SER A 511 -15.88 4.14 -3.36
CA SER A 511 -15.39 3.98 -1.99
C SER A 511 -16.11 2.84 -1.26
N ARG A 512 -17.41 2.65 -1.51
CA ARG A 512 -18.17 1.52 -0.94
C ARG A 512 -17.69 0.19 -1.51
N LEU A 513 -17.53 0.10 -2.84
CA LEU A 513 -16.95 -1.10 -3.49
C LEU A 513 -15.52 -1.38 -3.02
N ALA A 514 -14.71 -0.34 -2.80
CA ALA A 514 -13.37 -0.51 -2.25
C ALA A 514 -13.39 -0.98 -0.78
N ALA A 515 -14.43 -0.67 -0.01
CA ALA A 515 -14.59 -1.15 1.36
C ALA A 515 -14.89 -2.66 1.41
N LEU A 516 -15.68 -3.19 0.46
CA LEU A 516 -15.87 -4.63 0.29
C LEU A 516 -14.54 -5.33 -0.02
N ASP A 517 -13.83 -4.87 -1.05
CA ASP A 517 -12.51 -5.40 -1.42
C ASP A 517 -11.51 -5.32 -0.24
N TYR A 518 -11.56 -4.23 0.52
CA TYR A 518 -10.69 -4.02 1.68
C TYR A 518 -10.91 -5.07 2.76
N THR A 519 -12.17 -5.37 3.08
CA THR A 519 -12.53 -6.35 4.13
C THR A 519 -12.13 -7.76 3.71
N VAL A 520 -12.43 -8.18 2.48
CA VAL A 520 -12.01 -9.52 1.99
C VAL A 520 -10.48 -9.65 1.99
N CYS A 521 -9.75 -8.62 1.56
CA CYS A 521 -8.28 -8.62 1.62
C CYS A 521 -7.73 -8.61 3.06
N LEU A 522 -8.45 -7.98 4.00
CA LEU A 522 -8.02 -7.90 5.40
C LEU A 522 -7.99 -9.29 6.05
N HIS A 523 -8.95 -10.14 5.73
CA HIS A 523 -9.12 -11.49 6.30
C HIS A 523 -8.39 -12.59 5.54
N SER A 524 -7.75 -12.31 4.39
CA SER A 524 -6.96 -13.30 3.65
C SER A 524 -5.76 -13.79 4.45
N GLU A 525 -5.32 -15.03 4.22
CA GLU A 525 -4.07 -15.54 4.82
C GLU A 525 -2.86 -14.77 4.30
N VAL A 526 -2.79 -14.56 2.98
CA VAL A 526 -1.73 -13.80 2.33
C VAL A 526 -2.34 -12.67 1.52
N PHE A 527 -1.82 -11.46 1.74
CA PHE A 527 -2.14 -10.31 0.89
C PHE A 527 -0.98 -10.00 -0.06
N VAL A 528 -1.28 -9.77 -1.32
CA VAL A 528 -0.30 -9.43 -2.36
C VAL A 528 -0.60 -8.04 -2.89
N THR A 529 0.39 -7.14 -2.84
CA THR A 529 0.26 -5.81 -3.43
C THR A 529 1.09 -5.68 -4.70
N THR A 530 0.46 -5.32 -5.80
CA THR A 530 1.11 -5.17 -7.10
C THR A 530 1.59 -3.74 -7.37
N GLN A 531 1.06 -2.77 -6.64
CA GLN A 531 1.39 -1.35 -6.78
C GLN A 531 1.28 -0.64 -5.44
N GLY A 532 2.11 0.41 -5.25
CA GLY A 532 1.98 1.30 -4.10
C GLY A 532 0.70 2.16 -4.17
N GLY A 533 0.33 2.76 -3.06
CA GLY A 533 -0.84 3.63 -2.93
C GLY A 533 -1.48 3.51 -1.55
N ASN A 534 -2.53 4.28 -1.31
CA ASN A 534 -3.16 4.31 0.01
C ASN A 534 -3.89 3.01 0.35
N PHE A 535 -4.54 2.35 -0.63
CA PHE A 535 -5.25 1.09 -0.39
C PHE A 535 -4.31 0.03 0.22
N PRO A 536 -3.20 -0.38 -0.43
CA PRO A 536 -2.31 -1.37 0.16
C PRO A 536 -1.61 -0.87 1.43
N HIS A 537 -1.30 0.43 1.56
CA HIS A 537 -0.63 0.94 2.76
C HIS A 537 -1.51 0.86 4.00
N PHE A 538 -2.78 1.28 3.90
CA PHE A 538 -3.74 1.17 5.00
C PHE A 538 -4.03 -0.29 5.33
N LEU A 539 -4.20 -1.13 4.33
CA LEU A 539 -4.46 -2.55 4.52
C LEU A 539 -3.29 -3.26 5.22
N MET A 540 -2.05 -3.01 4.78
CA MET A 540 -0.86 -3.55 5.44
C MET A 540 -0.75 -3.10 6.90
N GLY A 541 -1.05 -1.84 7.19
CA GLY A 541 -1.07 -1.31 8.56
C GLY A 541 -2.16 -1.94 9.41
N HIS A 542 -3.36 -2.12 8.86
CA HIS A 542 -4.47 -2.77 9.56
C HIS A 542 -4.17 -4.26 9.82
N ARG A 543 -3.59 -4.96 8.85
CA ARG A 543 -3.13 -6.34 9.04
C ARG A 543 -2.05 -6.44 10.12
N ARG A 544 -1.09 -5.51 10.17
CA ARG A 544 -0.11 -5.43 11.28
C ARG A 544 -0.78 -5.24 12.63
N TYR A 545 -1.80 -4.40 12.67
CA TYR A 545 -2.57 -4.15 13.89
C TYR A 545 -3.31 -5.40 14.36
N MET A 546 -3.92 -6.16 13.46
CA MET A 546 -4.66 -7.39 13.76
C MET A 546 -3.74 -8.59 14.06
N TYR A 547 -2.61 -8.71 13.36
CA TYR A 547 -1.74 -9.90 13.42
C TYR A 547 -0.44 -9.66 14.20
N GLY A 548 -0.50 -8.96 15.32
CA GLY A 548 0.61 -8.83 16.25
C GLY A 548 1.85 -8.13 15.70
N GLY A 549 1.67 -7.20 14.75
CA GLY A 549 2.73 -6.45 14.09
C GLY A 549 3.16 -7.02 12.74
N HIS A 550 2.59 -8.14 12.30
CA HIS A 550 2.93 -8.78 11.02
C HIS A 550 1.91 -8.45 9.93
N ALA A 551 2.36 -7.98 8.77
CA ALA A 551 1.46 -7.62 7.68
C ALA A 551 0.94 -8.84 6.88
N LYS A 552 1.58 -10.01 6.98
CA LYS A 552 1.31 -11.18 6.13
C LYS A 552 1.15 -10.79 4.65
N THR A 553 2.09 -10.00 4.14
CA THR A 553 1.96 -9.34 2.84
C THR A 553 3.17 -9.58 1.95
N ILE A 554 2.93 -10.02 0.73
CA ILE A 554 3.91 -10.09 -0.35
C ILE A 554 3.92 -8.73 -1.07
N LYS A 555 5.05 -8.04 -0.97
CA LYS A 555 5.32 -6.80 -1.70
C LYS A 555 6.55 -7.01 -2.58
N PRO A 556 6.37 -7.41 -3.83
CA PRO A 556 7.48 -7.79 -4.70
C PRO A 556 8.36 -6.59 -5.09
N ASP A 557 9.65 -6.85 -5.31
CA ASP A 557 10.55 -5.89 -5.94
C ASP A 557 10.31 -5.88 -7.46
N LYS A 558 9.52 -4.91 -7.94
CA LYS A 558 9.15 -4.80 -9.35
C LYS A 558 10.33 -4.54 -10.30
N ARG A 559 11.48 -4.06 -9.81
CA ARG A 559 12.69 -3.91 -10.63
C ARG A 559 13.28 -5.27 -10.96
N LYS A 560 13.38 -6.13 -9.95
CA LYS A 560 13.83 -7.52 -10.13
C LYS A 560 12.84 -8.30 -10.99
N LEU A 561 11.53 -8.15 -10.74
CA LEU A 561 10.49 -8.80 -11.54
C LEU A 561 10.57 -8.41 -13.01
N ALA A 562 10.73 -7.12 -13.34
CA ALA A 562 10.84 -6.67 -14.72
C ALA A 562 11.99 -7.36 -15.47
N LEU A 563 13.15 -7.51 -14.83
CA LEU A 563 14.30 -8.21 -15.41
C LEU A 563 14.03 -9.69 -15.68
N LEU A 564 13.28 -10.36 -14.78
CA LEU A 564 12.95 -11.76 -14.91
C LEU A 564 11.88 -11.98 -15.98
N PHE A 565 10.83 -11.16 -15.99
CA PHE A 565 9.74 -11.22 -16.96
C PHE A 565 10.16 -10.82 -18.40
N ASP A 566 11.23 -10.04 -18.52
CA ASP A 566 11.74 -9.59 -19.82
C ASP A 566 12.90 -10.46 -20.32
N ASN A 567 13.26 -11.55 -19.61
CA ASN A 567 14.32 -12.47 -19.98
C ASN A 567 13.80 -13.75 -20.68
N PRO A 568 13.76 -13.80 -22.03
CA PRO A 568 13.24 -14.97 -22.74
C PRO A 568 14.14 -16.21 -22.61
N LYS A 569 15.37 -16.05 -22.08
CA LYS A 569 16.30 -17.18 -21.88
C LYS A 569 16.16 -17.86 -20.52
N ILE A 570 15.37 -17.31 -19.59
CA ILE A 570 15.24 -17.86 -18.24
C ILE A 570 14.63 -19.27 -18.25
N SER A 571 15.17 -20.16 -17.43
CA SER A 571 14.56 -21.48 -17.17
C SER A 571 13.53 -21.40 -16.04
N TRP A 572 12.62 -22.38 -15.99
CA TRP A 572 11.62 -22.45 -14.91
C TRP A 572 12.26 -22.57 -13.53
N GLU A 573 13.29 -23.40 -13.38
CA GLU A 573 13.99 -23.58 -12.12
C GLU A 573 14.67 -22.31 -11.64
N ALA A 574 15.37 -21.59 -12.53
CA ALA A 574 15.98 -20.32 -12.20
C ALA A 574 14.92 -19.27 -11.82
N PHE A 575 13.78 -19.26 -12.51
CA PHE A 575 12.66 -18.37 -12.20
C PHE A 575 12.08 -18.68 -10.82
N LYS A 576 11.79 -19.95 -10.50
CA LYS A 576 11.31 -20.38 -9.16
C LYS A 576 12.27 -20.01 -8.06
N GLN A 577 13.57 -20.22 -8.26
CA GLN A 577 14.56 -19.86 -7.27
C GLN A 577 14.50 -18.37 -6.93
N GLN A 578 14.45 -17.49 -7.93
CA GLN A 578 14.33 -16.05 -7.72
C GLN A 578 13.01 -15.65 -7.05
N MET A 579 11.89 -16.31 -7.38
CA MET A 579 10.60 -16.06 -6.74
C MET A 579 10.61 -16.52 -5.28
N ASN A 580 11.17 -17.68 -4.98
CA ASN A 580 11.34 -18.19 -3.61
C ASN A 580 12.23 -17.27 -2.76
N ASP A 581 13.30 -16.73 -3.35
CA ASP A 581 14.16 -15.77 -2.65
C ASP A 581 13.42 -14.47 -2.34
N MET A 582 12.56 -13.98 -3.25
CA MET A 582 11.70 -12.82 -2.98
C MET A 582 10.68 -13.12 -1.88
N LEU A 583 10.08 -14.31 -1.88
CA LEU A 583 9.15 -14.73 -0.83
C LEU A 583 9.85 -14.80 0.53
N ARG A 584 10.99 -15.47 0.61
CA ARG A 584 11.80 -15.55 1.85
C ARG A 584 12.15 -14.18 2.39
N HIS A 585 12.56 -13.23 1.52
CA HIS A 585 12.82 -11.86 1.95
C HIS A 585 11.59 -11.15 2.50
N SER A 586 10.39 -11.46 1.96
CA SER A 586 9.15 -10.95 2.50
C SER A 586 8.84 -11.52 3.88
N ASP A 587 9.15 -12.80 4.11
CA ASP A 587 8.95 -13.48 5.39
C ASP A 587 9.96 -13.06 6.47
N GLN A 588 11.23 -12.87 6.08
CA GLN A 588 12.30 -12.51 7.01
C GLN A 588 12.17 -11.08 7.55
N LYS A 589 11.42 -10.21 6.90
CA LYS A 589 11.21 -8.85 7.40
C LYS A 589 10.53 -8.81 8.76
N GLY A 590 9.76 -9.84 9.10
CA GLY A 590 9.10 -9.96 10.39
C GLY A 590 8.25 -8.74 10.75
N VAL A 591 8.40 -8.27 12.00
CA VAL A 591 7.74 -7.07 12.50
C VAL A 591 8.54 -5.83 12.09
N GLU A 592 7.98 -5.00 11.23
CA GLU A 592 8.61 -3.76 10.79
C GLU A 592 8.12 -2.57 11.61
N LEU A 593 9.02 -1.94 12.34
CA LEU A 593 8.74 -0.70 13.09
C LEU A 593 8.67 0.50 12.15
N LYS A 594 7.93 1.51 12.57
CA LYS A 594 7.85 2.79 11.86
C LYS A 594 9.23 3.46 11.83
N LYS A 595 9.72 3.75 10.63
CA LYS A 595 10.93 4.55 10.43
C LYS A 595 10.61 6.06 10.57
N PRO A 596 11.59 6.90 10.90
CA PRO A 596 11.41 8.35 10.89
C PRO A 596 10.78 8.82 9.56
N GLY A 597 9.72 9.63 9.63
CA GLY A 597 8.96 10.07 8.47
C GLY A 597 8.05 9.02 7.84
N GLY A 598 7.99 7.80 8.37
CA GLY A 598 7.07 6.76 7.94
C GLY A 598 5.63 7.04 8.39
N SER A 599 4.67 6.53 7.62
CA SER A 599 3.24 6.66 7.94
C SER A 599 2.82 5.63 8.99
N LEU A 600 2.14 6.05 10.06
CA LEU A 600 1.53 5.15 11.04
C LEU A 600 0.44 4.27 10.44
N TYR A 601 -0.20 4.74 9.39
CA TYR A 601 -1.24 3.97 8.66
C TYR A 601 -0.67 2.76 7.92
N ASN A 602 0.64 2.71 7.70
CA ASN A 602 1.35 1.54 7.19
C ASN A 602 2.10 0.80 8.31
N TYR A 603 2.71 1.54 9.25
CA TYR A 603 3.50 1.00 10.36
C TYR A 603 2.94 1.49 11.69
N PRO A 604 1.95 0.78 12.27
CA PRO A 604 1.31 1.22 13.53
C PRO A 604 2.22 1.11 14.76
N MET A 605 3.32 0.35 14.69
CA MET A 605 4.25 0.21 15.81
C MET A 605 5.38 1.25 15.72
N PRO A 606 5.79 1.89 16.82
CA PRO A 606 5.29 1.76 18.19
C PRO A 606 4.13 2.69 18.54
N ASP A 607 3.65 3.53 17.61
CA ASP A 607 2.72 4.63 17.94
C ASP A 607 1.34 4.14 18.40
N CYS A 608 0.80 3.11 17.73
CA CYS A 608 -0.55 2.58 17.95
C CYS A 608 -0.55 1.21 18.63
N MET A 609 0.59 0.56 18.71
CA MET A 609 0.75 -0.77 19.28
C MET A 609 1.90 -0.79 20.27
N CYS A 610 1.68 -1.48 21.40
CA CYS A 610 2.63 -1.62 22.49
C CYS A 610 3.24 -3.03 22.50
N LYS A 611 4.52 -3.10 22.84
CA LYS A 611 5.23 -4.36 23.03
C LYS A 611 4.76 -4.98 24.35
N GLN A 612 4.33 -6.25 24.35
CA GLN A 612 4.09 -6.97 25.59
C GLN A 612 5.45 -7.28 26.23
N VAL A 613 5.64 -6.81 27.44
CA VAL A 613 6.69 -7.28 28.33
C VAL A 613 6.15 -8.60 28.90
N GLU A 614 6.79 -9.73 28.59
CA GLU A 614 6.55 -10.95 29.32
C GLU A 614 6.87 -10.65 30.79
N ALA A 615 5.88 -10.83 31.67
CA ALA A 615 6.14 -10.86 33.10
C ALA A 615 7.16 -11.99 33.31
N ARG A 616 8.43 -11.64 33.58
CA ARG A 616 9.37 -12.59 34.12
C ARG A 616 8.69 -13.16 35.38
N ASN A 617 8.33 -14.43 35.36
CA ASN A 617 8.10 -15.19 36.58
C ASN A 617 9.44 -15.15 37.33
N GLU A 618 9.61 -14.17 38.17
CA GLU A 618 10.51 -14.28 39.30
C GLU A 618 9.92 -15.33 40.24
N SER A 619 10.20 -16.58 39.90
CA SER A 619 10.20 -17.65 40.92
C SER A 619 11.30 -17.26 41.90
N ILE A 620 10.90 -16.57 42.94
CA ILE A 620 11.69 -16.36 44.14
C ILE A 620 12.03 -17.76 44.68
N ASN A 621 13.19 -18.26 44.32
CA ASN A 621 13.85 -19.29 45.12
C ASN A 621 14.23 -18.64 46.46
N LYS A 622 13.28 -18.66 47.39
CA LYS A 622 13.61 -18.62 48.81
C LYS A 622 14.21 -19.94 49.17
N TRP A 623 15.53 -19.99 49.23
CA TRP A 623 16.26 -20.87 50.10
C TRP A 623 17.17 -19.99 50.96
N ALA A 624 16.78 -19.80 52.17
CA ALA A 624 17.64 -19.58 53.30
C ALA A 624 17.46 -20.78 54.21
#